data_644b05ecf5315d7ecbe3b75dc14daab9
#
_entry.id   644b05ecf5315d7ecbe3b75dc14daab9
#
_cell.length_a   1.000
_cell.length_b   1.000
_cell.length_c   1.000
_cell.angle_alpha   90.00
_cell.angle_beta   90.00
_cell.angle_gamma   90.00
#
_symmetry.space_group_name_H-M   'P 1'
#
loop_
_entity.id
_entity.type
_entity.pdbx_description
1 polymer ?
#
loop_
_entity_poly.entity_id
_entity_poly.type
_entity_poly.pdbx_seq_one_letter_code
_entity_poly.pdbx_strand_id
1 'polypeptide(L)'
;MRGEGRVVWLTGLSGAGKSTLANALYAELTARGEAVELLDGDAVRENLSKGLGFSKQDRDTNVRRIAFVAGLLAKHGVTVLVSAISPYADTRREVLSNLPNALEVFVDAPLDVVTERDVKGLYLKALAGEIPHFTGVSDPYEAPTAPDLHLRTDQISVEDGVRQLLGRLGYDG
;
A
#
# COMPACT_ATOMS: atom_id res chain seq x y z
N MET A 1 10.63 24.38 -12.99
CA MET A 1 9.87 23.15 -13.29
C MET A 1 10.10 22.16 -12.17
N ARG A 2 9.02 21.64 -11.61
CA ARG A 2 9.15 20.47 -10.73
C ARG A 2 9.51 19.28 -11.60
N GLY A 3 10.49 18.49 -11.18
CA GLY A 3 10.81 17.23 -11.84
C GLY A 3 9.67 16.22 -11.75
N GLU A 4 9.81 15.04 -12.35
CA GLU A 4 8.86 13.95 -12.14
C GLU A 4 8.81 13.59 -10.66
N GLY A 5 7.61 13.31 -10.18
CA GLY A 5 7.39 12.75 -8.86
C GLY A 5 7.73 11.27 -8.81
N ARG A 6 7.25 10.60 -7.79
CA ARG A 6 7.47 9.17 -7.59
C ARG A 6 6.26 8.54 -6.95
N VAL A 7 6.17 7.22 -7.03
CA VAL A 7 5.10 6.47 -6.39
C VAL A 7 5.72 5.48 -5.41
N VAL A 8 5.30 5.56 -4.16
CA VAL A 8 5.67 4.60 -3.11
C VAL A 8 4.44 3.71 -2.89
N TRP A 9 4.54 2.48 -3.35
CA TRP A 9 3.43 1.53 -3.32
C TRP A 9 3.61 0.55 -2.17
N LEU A 10 2.80 0.74 -1.11
CA LEU A 10 2.81 -0.16 0.04
C LEU A 10 1.77 -1.25 -0.16
N THR A 11 2.24 -2.48 -0.23
CA THR A 11 1.41 -3.68 -0.35
C THR A 11 1.57 -4.55 0.89
N GLY A 12 0.56 -5.30 1.24
CA GLY A 12 0.56 -6.18 2.40
C GLY A 12 -0.84 -6.50 2.87
N LEU A 13 -0.96 -7.45 3.79
CA LEU A 13 -2.23 -7.84 4.39
C LEU A 13 -2.90 -6.69 5.13
N SER A 14 -4.22 -6.75 5.26
CA SER A 14 -4.95 -5.86 6.16
C SER A 14 -4.37 -5.97 7.58
N GLY A 15 -4.14 -4.85 8.25
CA GLY A 15 -3.54 -4.83 9.59
C GLY A 15 -2.02 -4.99 9.63
N ALA A 16 -1.34 -5.09 8.49
CA ALA A 16 0.13 -5.19 8.46
C ALA A 16 0.83 -3.87 8.79
N GLY A 17 0.12 -2.73 8.79
CA GLY A 17 0.69 -1.44 9.15
C GLY A 17 0.90 -0.48 7.99
N LYS A 18 0.35 -0.77 6.81
CA LYS A 18 0.48 0.08 5.62
C LYS A 18 0.02 1.50 5.86
N SER A 19 -1.20 1.67 6.36
CA SER A 19 -1.79 3.00 6.59
C SER A 19 -1.01 3.77 7.65
N THR A 20 -0.58 3.12 8.72
CA THR A 20 0.21 3.74 9.78
C THR A 20 1.54 4.27 9.24
N LEU A 21 2.26 3.46 8.46
CA LEU A 21 3.52 3.87 7.83
C LEU A 21 3.29 4.98 6.80
N ALA A 22 2.26 4.85 5.97
CA ALA A 22 1.95 5.83 4.94
C ALA A 22 1.60 7.19 5.54
N ASN A 23 0.78 7.22 6.59
CA ASN A 23 0.41 8.46 7.28
C ASN A 23 1.63 9.11 7.95
N ALA A 24 2.49 8.33 8.58
CA ALA A 24 3.71 8.85 9.21
C ALA A 24 4.69 9.42 8.16
N LEU A 25 4.87 8.72 7.04
CA LEU A 25 5.70 9.20 5.94
C LEU A 25 5.10 10.46 5.29
N TYR A 26 3.79 10.49 5.13
CA TYR A 26 3.07 11.68 4.62
C TYR A 26 3.35 12.91 5.48
N ALA A 27 3.28 12.77 6.80
CA ALA A 27 3.54 13.86 7.73
C ALA A 27 5.00 14.35 7.62
N GLU A 28 5.96 13.43 7.54
CA GLU A 28 7.37 13.77 7.38
C GLU A 28 7.65 14.52 6.07
N LEU A 29 7.15 14.03 4.96
CA LEU A 29 7.36 14.67 3.66
C LEU A 29 6.67 16.03 3.58
N THR A 30 5.48 16.15 4.16
CA THR A 30 4.78 17.43 4.26
C THR A 30 5.57 18.44 5.07
N ALA A 31 6.13 18.03 6.22
CA ALA A 31 6.96 18.88 7.07
C ALA A 31 8.24 19.37 6.35
N ARG A 32 8.73 18.60 5.40
CA ARG A 32 9.89 18.94 4.56
C ARG A 32 9.53 19.84 3.37
N GLY A 33 8.24 20.19 3.22
CA GLY A 33 7.77 21.04 2.12
C GLY A 33 7.60 20.31 0.80
N GLU A 34 7.58 18.97 0.81
CA GLU A 34 7.38 18.18 -0.40
C GLU A 34 5.92 18.18 -0.84
N ALA A 35 5.70 18.13 -2.15
CA ALA A 35 4.37 17.87 -2.70
C ALA A 35 4.10 16.37 -2.56
N VAL A 36 3.20 16.00 -1.68
CA VAL A 36 2.89 14.61 -1.37
C VAL A 36 1.39 14.38 -1.33
N GLU A 37 0.94 13.23 -1.80
CA GLU A 37 -0.46 12.81 -1.75
C GLU A 37 -0.54 11.37 -1.25
N LEU A 38 -1.61 11.07 -0.52
CA LEU A 38 -1.86 9.75 0.02
C LEU A 38 -3.12 9.16 -0.59
N LEU A 39 -2.97 8.01 -1.25
CA LEU A 39 -4.07 7.21 -1.75
C LEU A 39 -4.21 5.97 -0.86
N ASP A 40 -5.03 6.08 0.18
CA ASP A 40 -5.34 4.97 1.07
C ASP A 40 -6.50 4.15 0.52
N GLY A 41 -6.41 2.83 0.61
CA GLY A 41 -7.38 1.91 0.02
C GLY A 41 -8.82 2.15 0.45
N ASP A 42 -9.07 2.53 1.70
CA ASP A 42 -10.42 2.78 2.19
C ASP A 42 -11.02 4.03 1.54
N ALA A 43 -10.26 5.14 1.50
CA ALA A 43 -10.70 6.38 0.86
C ALA A 43 -10.87 6.21 -0.65
N VAL A 44 -10.00 5.43 -1.28
CA VAL A 44 -10.10 5.11 -2.70
C VAL A 44 -11.38 4.33 -3.01
N ARG A 45 -11.75 3.37 -2.16
CA ARG A 45 -12.98 2.58 -2.38
C ARG A 45 -14.24 3.43 -2.31
N GLU A 46 -14.28 4.42 -1.44
CA GLU A 46 -15.43 5.32 -1.34
C GLU A 46 -15.59 6.24 -2.56
N ASN A 47 -14.48 6.73 -3.09
CA ASN A 47 -14.48 7.78 -4.09
C ASN A 47 -14.21 7.27 -5.52
N LEU A 48 -13.26 6.39 -5.69
CA LEU A 48 -12.78 5.95 -6.99
C LEU A 48 -13.34 4.58 -7.40
N SER A 49 -13.50 3.69 -6.45
CA SER A 49 -13.82 2.27 -6.68
C SER A 49 -15.17 1.86 -6.09
N LYS A 50 -16.05 2.82 -5.89
CA LYS A 50 -17.42 2.55 -5.43
C LYS A 50 -18.11 1.60 -6.41
N GLY A 51 -18.71 0.54 -5.86
CA GLY A 51 -19.40 -0.48 -6.65
C GLY A 51 -18.55 -1.69 -7.02
N LEU A 52 -17.22 -1.63 -6.84
CA LEU A 52 -16.36 -2.81 -7.01
C LEU A 52 -16.47 -3.73 -5.78
N GLY A 53 -16.52 -5.03 -6.03
CA GLY A 53 -16.48 -6.06 -5.01
C GLY A 53 -15.06 -6.51 -4.68
N PHE A 54 -14.93 -7.79 -4.30
CA PHE A 54 -13.67 -8.37 -3.83
C PHE A 54 -13.22 -9.56 -4.66
N SER A 55 -13.85 -9.81 -5.83
CA SER A 55 -13.37 -10.79 -6.79
C SER A 55 -11.97 -10.41 -7.27
N LYS A 56 -11.24 -11.38 -7.82
CA LYS A 56 -9.92 -11.11 -8.41
C LYS A 56 -10.01 -9.98 -9.43
N GLN A 57 -11.00 -10.04 -10.32
CA GLN A 57 -11.18 -9.03 -11.36
C GLN A 57 -11.45 -7.64 -10.77
N ASP A 58 -12.30 -7.55 -9.76
CA ASP A 58 -12.62 -6.27 -9.12
C ASP A 58 -11.41 -5.71 -8.36
N ARG A 59 -10.64 -6.57 -7.69
CA ARG A 59 -9.40 -6.17 -7.03
C ARG A 59 -8.36 -5.67 -8.02
N ASP A 60 -8.20 -6.34 -9.14
CA ASP A 60 -7.29 -5.91 -10.21
C ASP A 60 -7.73 -4.57 -10.82
N THR A 61 -9.04 -4.40 -11.04
CA THR A 61 -9.59 -3.13 -11.52
C THR A 61 -9.33 -2.00 -10.54
N ASN A 62 -9.50 -2.25 -9.23
CA ASN A 62 -9.21 -1.27 -8.18
C ASN A 62 -7.74 -0.85 -8.21
N VAL A 63 -6.83 -1.80 -8.28
CA VAL A 63 -5.39 -1.54 -8.35
C VAL A 63 -5.03 -0.71 -9.59
N ARG A 64 -5.60 -1.03 -10.74
CA ARG A 64 -5.37 -0.27 -11.98
C ARG A 64 -5.88 1.17 -11.89
N ARG A 65 -7.04 1.38 -11.27
CA ARG A 65 -7.58 2.73 -11.05
C ARG A 65 -6.71 3.55 -10.11
N ILE A 66 -6.25 2.97 -9.02
CA ILE A 66 -5.32 3.63 -8.09
C ILE A 66 -4.04 4.02 -8.83
N ALA A 67 -3.47 3.10 -9.59
CA ALA A 67 -2.25 3.33 -10.34
C ALA A 67 -2.41 4.45 -11.37
N PHE A 68 -3.55 4.52 -12.04
CA PHE A 68 -3.83 5.59 -12.99
C PHE A 68 -3.79 6.97 -12.31
N VAL A 69 -4.47 7.12 -11.18
CA VAL A 69 -4.46 8.38 -10.42
C VAL A 69 -3.07 8.70 -9.89
N ALA A 70 -2.38 7.71 -9.33
CA ALA A 70 -1.01 7.87 -8.84
C ALA A 70 -0.06 8.34 -9.95
N GLY A 71 -0.18 7.77 -11.13
CA GLY A 71 0.62 8.14 -12.29
C GLY A 71 0.38 9.58 -12.75
N LEU A 72 -0.87 10.03 -12.76
CA LEU A 72 -1.21 11.42 -13.09
C LEU A 72 -0.57 12.41 -12.12
N LEU A 73 -0.64 12.13 -10.84
CA LEU A 73 -0.05 12.99 -9.80
C LEU A 73 1.47 13.01 -9.88
N ALA A 74 2.09 11.84 -10.02
CA ALA A 74 3.54 11.73 -10.11
C ALA A 74 4.10 12.43 -11.35
N LYS A 75 3.39 12.37 -12.45
CA LYS A 75 3.76 13.09 -13.68
C LYS A 75 3.92 14.59 -13.46
N HIS A 76 3.22 15.15 -12.49
CA HIS A 76 3.25 16.57 -12.16
C HIS A 76 4.08 16.88 -10.90
N GLY A 77 5.00 16.02 -10.56
CA GLY A 77 5.99 16.28 -9.51
C GLY A 77 5.53 15.93 -8.10
N VAL A 78 4.43 15.19 -7.95
CA VAL A 78 3.92 14.77 -6.64
C VAL A 78 4.53 13.43 -6.24
N THR A 79 4.95 13.30 -4.99
CA THR A 79 5.24 12.01 -4.39
C THR A 79 3.92 11.39 -3.92
N VAL A 80 3.55 10.27 -4.50
CA VAL A 80 2.28 9.60 -4.20
C VAL A 80 2.55 8.38 -3.34
N LEU A 81 1.91 8.33 -2.18
CA LEU A 81 1.96 7.19 -1.28
C LEU A 81 0.68 6.37 -1.48
N VAL A 82 0.82 5.13 -1.92
CA VAL A 82 -0.31 4.22 -2.09
C VAL A 82 -0.30 3.19 -0.97
N SER A 83 -1.42 3.05 -0.28
CA SER A 83 -1.65 2.01 0.72
C SER A 83 -2.81 1.15 0.27
N ALA A 84 -2.50 -0.01 -0.29
CA ALA A 84 -3.50 -0.94 -0.79
C ALA A 84 -2.99 -2.38 -0.64
N ILE A 85 -3.89 -3.31 -0.33
CA ILE A 85 -3.53 -4.74 -0.21
C ILE A 85 -2.85 -5.20 -1.50
N SER A 86 -3.46 -4.92 -2.66
CA SER A 86 -2.95 -5.28 -4.00
C SER A 86 -2.39 -6.72 -4.03
N PRO A 87 -3.26 -7.73 -3.85
CA PRO A 87 -2.83 -9.08 -3.47
C PRO A 87 -2.23 -9.91 -4.61
N TYR A 88 -2.44 -9.51 -5.87
CA TYR A 88 -2.03 -10.32 -7.02
C TYR A 88 -0.76 -9.77 -7.65
N ALA A 89 0.28 -10.59 -7.67
CA ALA A 89 1.62 -10.22 -8.11
C ALA A 89 1.68 -9.74 -9.56
N ASP A 90 0.95 -10.40 -10.45
CA ASP A 90 0.95 -10.04 -11.88
C ASP A 90 0.40 -8.63 -12.11
N THR A 91 -0.72 -8.29 -11.48
CA THR A 91 -1.33 -6.97 -11.60
C THR A 91 -0.45 -5.90 -10.96
N ARG A 92 0.12 -6.18 -9.81
CA ARG A 92 1.06 -5.30 -9.14
C ARG A 92 2.28 -5.00 -10.02
N ARG A 93 2.86 -6.04 -10.61
CA ARG A 93 4.00 -5.91 -11.54
C ARG A 93 3.61 -5.09 -12.76
N GLU A 94 2.44 -5.34 -13.34
CA GLU A 94 1.92 -4.59 -14.49
C GLU A 94 1.86 -3.09 -14.19
N VAL A 95 1.19 -2.69 -13.11
CA VAL A 95 0.98 -1.28 -12.81
C VAL A 95 2.29 -0.58 -12.39
N LEU A 96 3.12 -1.23 -11.60
CA LEU A 96 4.38 -0.65 -11.14
C LEU A 96 5.36 -0.41 -12.28
N SER A 97 5.39 -1.29 -13.28
CA SER A 97 6.27 -1.13 -14.44
C SER A 97 5.89 0.09 -15.31
N ASN A 98 4.67 0.57 -15.20
CA ASN A 98 4.15 1.71 -15.96
C ASN A 98 4.14 3.02 -15.16
N LEU A 99 4.54 3.00 -13.90
CA LEU A 99 4.56 4.17 -13.04
C LEU A 99 5.96 4.81 -12.99
N PRO A 100 6.04 6.16 -12.96
CA PRO A 100 7.34 6.82 -12.89
C PRO A 100 7.97 6.64 -11.50
N ASN A 101 9.24 6.27 -11.47
CA ASN A 101 10.03 6.14 -10.23
C ASN A 101 9.30 5.38 -9.13
N ALA A 102 8.66 4.27 -9.48
CA ALA A 102 7.88 3.48 -8.54
C ALA A 102 8.77 2.64 -7.61
N LEU A 103 8.42 2.64 -6.34
CA LEU A 103 9.02 1.78 -5.32
C LEU A 103 7.95 0.81 -4.80
N GLU A 104 8.22 -0.48 -4.88
CA GLU A 104 7.39 -1.52 -4.27
C GLU A 104 7.87 -1.75 -2.85
N VAL A 105 7.00 -1.47 -1.88
CA VAL A 105 7.29 -1.67 -0.46
C VAL A 105 6.40 -2.79 0.06
N PHE A 106 7.02 -3.89 0.45
CA PHE A 106 6.31 -4.98 1.11
C PHE A 106 6.24 -4.71 2.61
N VAL A 107 5.03 -4.37 3.06
CA VAL A 107 4.72 -4.19 4.49
C VAL A 107 4.24 -5.52 5.02
N ASP A 108 5.13 -6.23 5.71
CA ASP A 108 4.98 -7.63 6.05
C ASP A 108 4.77 -7.81 7.55
N ALA A 109 3.68 -8.48 7.88
CA ALA A 109 3.46 -9.07 9.19
C ALA A 109 2.82 -10.44 8.97
N PRO A 110 3.25 -11.48 9.69
CA PRO A 110 2.68 -12.81 9.54
C PRO A 110 1.17 -12.85 9.79
N LEU A 111 0.47 -13.79 9.16
CA LEU A 111 -0.99 -13.90 9.28
C LEU A 111 -1.46 -14.03 10.72
N ASP A 112 -0.75 -14.78 11.56
CA ASP A 112 -1.05 -14.91 12.98
C ASP A 112 -0.95 -13.55 13.70
N VAL A 113 0.02 -12.73 13.37
CA VAL A 113 0.20 -11.39 13.95
C VAL A 113 -0.93 -10.45 13.54
N VAL A 114 -1.25 -10.38 12.25
CA VAL A 114 -2.34 -9.50 11.79
C VAL A 114 -3.69 -9.96 12.28
N THR A 115 -3.90 -11.27 12.41
CA THR A 115 -5.11 -11.86 12.99
C THR A 115 -5.26 -11.48 14.46
N GLU A 116 -4.17 -11.53 15.23
CA GLU A 116 -4.15 -11.11 16.62
C GLU A 116 -4.40 -9.62 16.78
N ARG A 117 -3.77 -8.78 15.93
CA ARG A 117 -4.02 -7.34 15.91
C ARG A 117 -5.48 -7.00 15.61
N ASP A 118 -6.03 -7.65 14.59
CA ASP A 118 -7.40 -7.57 14.07
C ASP A 118 -8.09 -6.20 14.29
N VAL A 119 -7.38 -5.15 13.90
CA VAL A 119 -7.71 -3.75 14.21
C VAL A 119 -9.15 -3.37 13.83
N LYS A 120 -9.67 -3.95 12.74
CA LYS A 120 -11.03 -3.71 12.23
C LYS A 120 -12.03 -4.81 12.60
N GLY A 121 -11.61 -5.84 13.33
CA GLY A 121 -12.44 -7.01 13.63
C GLY A 121 -12.76 -7.90 12.42
N LEU A 122 -12.10 -7.68 11.30
CA LEU A 122 -12.41 -8.33 10.02
C LEU A 122 -11.90 -9.77 9.95
N TYR A 123 -10.74 -10.06 10.55
CA TYR A 123 -10.18 -11.42 10.54
C TYR A 123 -11.07 -12.39 11.31
N LEU A 124 -11.58 -11.97 12.46
CA LEU A 124 -12.50 -12.79 13.25
C LEU A 124 -13.75 -13.15 12.44
N LYS A 125 -14.32 -12.16 11.75
CA LYS A 125 -15.49 -12.36 10.89
C LYS A 125 -15.17 -13.23 9.68
N ALA A 126 -14.01 -13.04 9.07
CA ALA A 126 -13.57 -13.83 7.92
C ALA A 126 -13.33 -15.29 8.30
N LEU A 127 -12.70 -15.53 9.45
CA LEU A 127 -12.46 -16.88 9.96
C LEU A 127 -13.77 -17.59 10.33
N ALA A 128 -14.79 -16.84 10.75
CA ALA A 128 -16.13 -17.37 11.01
C ALA A 128 -16.96 -17.60 9.73
N GLY A 129 -16.42 -17.27 8.55
CA GLY A 129 -17.10 -17.42 7.27
C GLY A 129 -18.11 -16.30 6.97
N GLU A 130 -18.14 -15.23 7.74
CA GLU A 130 -19.08 -14.12 7.57
C GLU A 130 -18.68 -13.15 6.44
N ILE A 131 -17.39 -13.12 6.10
CA ILE A 131 -16.86 -12.28 5.01
C ILE A 131 -16.24 -13.18 3.95
N PRO A 132 -16.83 -13.26 2.73
CA PRO A 132 -16.23 -14.00 1.62
C PRO A 132 -15.07 -13.21 0.99
N HIS A 133 -14.20 -13.91 0.28
CA HIS A 133 -13.10 -13.30 -0.48
C HIS A 133 -12.19 -12.39 0.35
N PHE A 134 -11.87 -12.81 1.56
CA PHE A 134 -10.98 -12.05 2.45
C PHE A 134 -9.54 -12.49 2.22
N THR A 135 -8.69 -11.54 1.83
CA THR A 135 -7.27 -11.80 1.55
C THR A 135 -6.54 -12.30 2.79
N GLY A 136 -5.84 -13.42 2.63
CA GLY A 136 -5.11 -14.09 3.71
C GLY A 136 -5.91 -15.15 4.44
N VAL A 137 -7.24 -15.19 4.29
CA VAL A 137 -8.12 -16.20 4.90
C VAL A 137 -8.74 -17.08 3.83
N SER A 138 -9.64 -16.54 3.01
CA SER A 138 -10.32 -17.29 1.94
C SER A 138 -9.71 -17.01 0.55
N ASP A 139 -9.04 -15.90 0.37
CA ASP A 139 -8.35 -15.53 -0.86
C ASP A 139 -6.85 -15.39 -0.63
N PRO A 140 -6.00 -15.65 -1.64
CA PRO A 140 -4.56 -15.59 -1.48
C PRO A 140 -4.03 -14.16 -1.40
N TYR A 141 -2.89 -14.00 -0.76
CA TYR A 141 -2.01 -12.85 -0.89
C TYR A 141 -0.70 -13.33 -1.50
N GLU A 142 -0.39 -12.84 -2.70
CA GLU A 142 0.84 -13.17 -3.40
C GLU A 142 1.93 -12.15 -3.05
N ALA A 143 2.79 -12.51 -2.10
CA ALA A 143 3.84 -11.63 -1.63
C ALA A 143 4.83 -11.25 -2.75
N PRO A 144 5.37 -10.02 -2.74
CA PRO A 144 6.44 -9.65 -3.66
C PRO A 144 7.66 -10.53 -3.47
N THR A 145 8.24 -10.98 -4.58
CA THR A 145 9.46 -11.81 -4.55
C THR A 145 10.74 -10.99 -4.48
N ALA A 146 10.70 -9.77 -5.01
CA ALA A 146 11.84 -8.86 -5.05
C ALA A 146 11.37 -7.41 -4.85
N PRO A 147 10.82 -7.07 -3.67
CA PRO A 147 10.39 -5.69 -3.40
C PRO A 147 11.61 -4.77 -3.31
N ASP A 148 11.39 -3.47 -3.58
CA ASP A 148 12.43 -2.47 -3.38
C ASP A 148 12.77 -2.28 -1.90
N LEU A 149 11.78 -2.49 -1.03
CA LEU A 149 11.95 -2.45 0.41
C LEU A 149 11.01 -3.45 1.08
N HIS A 150 11.53 -4.20 2.04
CA HIS A 150 10.77 -5.17 2.82
C HIS A 150 10.80 -4.76 4.30
N LEU A 151 9.62 -4.45 4.85
CA LEU A 151 9.47 -4.00 6.23
C LEU A 151 8.68 -5.01 7.06
N ARG A 152 9.33 -5.62 8.03
CA ARG A 152 8.71 -6.56 8.99
C ARG A 152 8.15 -5.78 10.17
N THR A 153 6.89 -5.39 10.09
CA THR A 153 6.24 -4.53 11.10
C THR A 153 5.96 -5.21 12.43
N ASP A 154 6.13 -6.52 12.50
CA ASP A 154 6.15 -7.27 13.75
C ASP A 154 7.51 -7.20 14.47
N GLN A 155 8.55 -6.69 13.80
CA GLN A 155 9.93 -6.67 14.30
C GLN A 155 10.53 -5.27 14.40
N ILE A 156 9.95 -4.27 13.73
CA ILE A 156 10.46 -2.89 13.73
C ILE A 156 9.38 -1.91 14.18
N SER A 157 9.82 -0.76 14.70
CA SER A 157 8.92 0.34 15.05
C SER A 157 8.46 1.11 13.81
N VAL A 158 7.42 1.92 13.96
CA VAL A 158 6.95 2.82 12.90
C VAL A 158 8.07 3.81 12.52
N GLU A 159 8.79 4.36 13.51
CA GLU A 159 9.91 5.27 13.28
C GLU A 159 11.01 4.63 12.44
N ASP A 160 11.36 3.38 12.73
CA ASP A 160 12.36 2.65 11.94
C ASP A 160 11.88 2.42 10.51
N GLY A 161 10.62 2.06 10.33
CA GLY A 161 10.02 1.90 9.01
C GLY A 161 10.06 3.19 8.19
N VAL A 162 9.68 4.31 8.79
CA VAL A 162 9.72 5.62 8.14
C VAL A 162 11.15 6.03 7.80
N ARG A 163 12.10 5.78 8.69
CA ARG A 163 13.52 6.07 8.44
C ARG A 163 14.04 5.30 7.24
N GLN A 164 13.71 4.02 7.12
CA GLN A 164 14.09 3.21 5.97
C GLN A 164 13.44 3.70 4.67
N LEU A 165 12.18 4.11 4.73
CA LEU A 165 11.48 4.69 3.58
C LEU A 165 12.13 6.01 3.15
N LEU A 166 12.42 6.90 4.08
CA LEU A 166 13.10 8.17 3.78
C LEU A 166 14.48 7.93 3.16
N GLY A 167 15.25 7.01 3.71
CA GLY A 167 16.55 6.64 3.16
C GLY A 167 16.45 6.13 1.71
N ARG A 168 15.45 5.31 1.45
CA ARG A 168 15.22 4.78 0.10
C ARG A 168 14.77 5.86 -0.89
N LEU A 169 14.13 6.91 -0.41
CA LEU A 169 13.72 8.07 -1.20
C LEU A 169 14.84 9.10 -1.37
N GLY A 170 15.98 8.90 -0.73
CA GLY A 170 17.14 9.78 -0.83
C GLY A 170 17.15 10.92 0.19
N TYR A 171 16.34 10.84 1.23
CA TYR A 171 16.38 11.81 2.32
C TYR A 171 17.29 11.30 3.45
N ASP A 172 18.22 12.12 3.87
CA ASP A 172 19.00 11.86 5.06
C ASP A 172 18.13 12.07 6.31
N GLY A 173 18.25 11.15 7.23
CA GLY A 173 17.43 11.11 8.44
C GLY A 173 17.54 12.29 9.37
#